data_3af6eeddf7671a18c57bdc1bf351a8ab
#
_entry.id   3af6eeddf7671a18c57bdc1bf351a8ab
#
_cell.length_a   1.000
_cell.length_b   1.000
_cell.length_c   1.000
_cell.angle_alpha   90.00
_cell.angle_beta   90.00
_cell.angle_gamma   90.00
#
_symmetry.space_group_name_H-M   'P 1'
#
loop_
_entity.id
_entity.type
_entity.pdbx_description
1 polymer ?
#
loop_
_entity_poly.entity_id
_entity_poly.type
_entity_poly.pdbx_seq_one_letter_code
_entity_poly.pdbx_strand_id
1 'polypeptide(L)'
;RNTVEISDFATEILRHGDFSIYPVEPIIRHGNAVRVDEYKDVRSLVAACAQTIQDWQAAGYETIAVVCRDEKEAEKVTKELKKYIDILDDNLESAEFGTGVMVLPVAYTKGLEFDAVLLFDPSERKYPADNGHVKLLYVAATRALHELAILHRGSLTKLIAEKAPEDKHLTELHAETLTKAKEYDKQQLTQRELIEQRRLEGSREMENRHYIGPKRIA
;
A
#
# COMPACT_ATOMS: atom_id res chain seq x y z
N ARG A 1 1.88 -4.22 5.69
CA ARG A 1 1.45 -4.32 4.28
C ARG A 1 0.41 -3.26 3.97
N ASN A 2 0.49 -2.65 2.79
CA ASN A 2 -0.37 -1.56 2.31
C ASN A 2 -1.85 -1.95 2.22
N THR A 3 -2.76 -0.99 2.17
CA THR A 3 -4.16 -1.23 1.81
C THR A 3 -4.31 -1.56 0.31
N VAL A 4 -5.45 -2.12 -0.07
CA VAL A 4 -5.76 -2.42 -1.48
C VAL A 4 -5.63 -1.17 -2.35
N GLU A 5 -6.19 -0.05 -1.89
CA GLU A 5 -6.21 1.23 -2.62
C GLU A 5 -4.80 1.78 -2.87
N ILE A 6 -3.91 1.67 -1.88
CA ILE A 6 -2.49 2.07 -2.04
C ILE A 6 -1.77 1.11 -2.97
N SER A 7 -2.02 -0.19 -2.86
CA SER A 7 -1.41 -1.20 -3.72
C SER A 7 -1.83 -1.04 -5.18
N ASP A 8 -3.10 -0.78 -5.43
CA ASP A 8 -3.63 -0.54 -6.78
C ASP A 8 -3.05 0.74 -7.38
N PHE A 9 -2.99 1.81 -6.59
CA PHE A 9 -2.38 3.08 -7.00
C PHE A 9 -0.89 2.90 -7.36
N ALA A 10 -0.14 2.21 -6.51
CA ALA A 10 1.28 1.94 -6.76
C ALA A 10 1.48 1.03 -7.99
N THR A 11 0.62 0.04 -8.18
CA THR A 11 0.65 -0.84 -9.35
C THR A 11 0.36 -0.06 -10.63
N GLU A 12 -0.56 0.90 -10.60
CA GLU A 12 -0.85 1.77 -11.75
C GLU A 12 0.38 2.60 -12.13
N ILE A 13 1.11 3.16 -11.14
CA ILE A 13 2.39 3.83 -11.40
C ILE A 13 3.39 2.86 -12.07
N LEU A 14 3.50 1.64 -11.56
CA LEU A 14 4.45 0.65 -12.08
C LEU A 14 4.18 0.26 -13.53
N ARG A 15 2.90 0.27 -13.97
CA ARG A 15 2.47 -0.01 -15.35
C ARG A 15 2.99 1.01 -16.38
N HIS A 16 3.40 2.19 -15.96
CA HIS A 16 4.05 3.17 -16.85
C HIS A 16 5.48 2.79 -17.26
N GLY A 17 6.08 1.80 -16.63
CA GLY A 17 7.44 1.34 -16.92
C GLY A 17 7.49 -0.04 -17.58
N ASP A 18 8.66 -0.35 -18.15
CA ASP A 18 8.93 -1.65 -18.77
C ASP A 18 9.31 -2.69 -17.69
N PHE A 19 8.33 -3.09 -16.88
CA PHE A 19 8.56 -4.07 -15.81
C PHE A 19 7.58 -5.24 -15.94
N SER A 20 8.09 -6.46 -15.70
CA SER A 20 7.22 -7.61 -15.49
C SER A 20 6.51 -7.45 -14.15
N ILE A 21 5.22 -7.17 -14.19
CA ILE A 21 4.38 -7.06 -13.00
C ILE A 21 3.85 -8.45 -12.68
N TYR A 22 4.36 -9.03 -11.59
CA TYR A 22 3.80 -10.28 -11.08
C TYR A 22 2.57 -9.96 -10.24
N PRO A 23 1.48 -10.74 -10.39
CA PRO A 23 0.32 -10.58 -9.52
C PRO A 23 0.75 -10.80 -8.07
N VAL A 24 0.58 -9.77 -7.26
CA VAL A 24 0.75 -9.90 -5.80
C VAL A 24 -0.57 -10.44 -5.26
N GLU A 25 -0.51 -11.45 -4.38
CA GLU A 25 -1.70 -11.92 -3.67
C GLU A 25 -2.38 -10.75 -2.97
N PRO A 26 -3.66 -10.50 -3.24
CA PRO A 26 -4.35 -9.35 -2.68
C PRO A 26 -4.40 -9.47 -1.16
N ILE A 27 -3.92 -8.44 -0.50
CA ILE A 27 -4.14 -8.28 0.94
C ILE A 27 -5.53 -7.72 1.08
N ILE A 28 -6.39 -8.44 1.78
CA ILE A 28 -7.80 -8.08 1.98
C ILE A 28 -7.89 -7.02 3.11
N ARG A 29 -7.14 -5.93 3.00
CA ARG A 29 -7.28 -4.80 3.92
C ARG A 29 -7.58 -3.55 3.13
N HIS A 30 -8.84 -3.12 3.19
CA HIS A 30 -9.28 -1.86 2.61
C HIS A 30 -8.94 -0.68 3.52
N GLY A 31 -8.68 0.46 2.89
CA GLY A 31 -8.42 1.74 3.53
C GLY A 31 -9.12 2.87 2.77
N ASN A 32 -8.67 4.09 3.00
CA ASN A 32 -9.15 5.23 2.26
C ASN A 32 -8.57 5.26 0.83
N ALA A 33 -9.31 5.86 -0.10
CA ALA A 33 -8.79 6.13 -1.44
C ALA A 33 -7.57 7.05 -1.37
N VAL A 34 -6.59 6.82 -2.24
CA VAL A 34 -5.43 7.71 -2.35
C VAL A 34 -5.89 9.10 -2.75
N ARG A 35 -5.52 10.10 -1.95
CA ARG A 35 -5.90 11.49 -2.17
C ARG A 35 -4.90 12.20 -3.07
N VAL A 36 -5.37 12.92 -4.08
CA VAL A 36 -4.55 13.73 -4.98
C VAL A 36 -5.15 15.12 -5.08
N ASP A 37 -4.47 16.12 -4.51
CA ASP A 37 -4.98 17.48 -4.42
C ASP A 37 -4.02 18.51 -5.03
N GLU A 38 -4.58 19.44 -5.81
CA GLU A 38 -3.84 20.54 -6.42
C GLU A 38 -3.97 21.83 -5.62
N TYR A 39 -2.84 22.54 -5.47
CA TYR A 39 -2.75 23.84 -4.81
C TYR A 39 -2.13 24.88 -5.72
N LYS A 40 -2.57 26.13 -5.59
CA LYS A 40 -2.16 27.23 -6.48
C LYS A 40 -0.70 27.67 -6.30
N ASP A 41 -0.16 27.55 -5.08
CA ASP A 41 1.17 28.03 -4.73
C ASP A 41 1.82 27.21 -3.61
N VAL A 42 3.12 27.43 -3.38
CA VAL A 42 3.91 26.71 -2.36
C VAL A 42 3.38 26.95 -0.95
N ARG A 43 2.89 28.14 -0.65
CA ARG A 43 2.41 28.49 0.68
C ARG A 43 1.15 27.71 1.04
N SER A 44 0.19 27.65 0.11
CA SER A 44 -1.03 26.88 0.29
C SER A 44 -0.75 25.38 0.32
N LEU A 45 0.21 24.90 -0.49
CA LEU A 45 0.66 23.51 -0.48
C LEU A 45 1.26 23.11 0.86
N VAL A 46 2.18 23.91 1.42
CA VAL A 46 2.79 23.65 2.73
C VAL A 46 1.76 23.71 3.86
N ALA A 47 0.85 24.68 3.82
CA ALA A 47 -0.22 24.77 4.82
C ALA A 47 -1.15 23.54 4.78
N ALA A 48 -1.51 23.08 3.58
CA ALA A 48 -2.30 21.86 3.41
C ALA A 48 -1.55 20.60 3.84
N CYS A 49 -0.24 20.54 3.59
CA CYS A 49 0.61 19.47 4.08
C CYS A 49 0.58 19.41 5.62
N ALA A 50 0.77 20.54 6.29
CA ALA A 50 0.71 20.61 7.74
C ALA A 50 -0.67 20.21 8.29
N GLN A 51 -1.76 20.67 7.67
CA GLN A 51 -3.11 20.29 8.07
C GLN A 51 -3.36 18.79 7.89
N THR A 52 -2.96 18.22 6.77
CA THR A 52 -3.09 16.77 6.51
C THR A 52 -2.36 15.94 7.57
N ILE A 53 -1.15 16.38 7.97
CA ILE A 53 -0.38 15.71 9.01
C ILE A 53 -1.08 15.81 10.37
N GLN A 54 -1.61 16.98 10.74
CA GLN A 54 -2.36 17.17 11.98
C GLN A 54 -3.62 16.30 12.01
N ASP A 55 -4.35 16.21 10.90
CA ASP A 55 -5.53 15.35 10.77
C ASP A 55 -5.17 13.88 10.97
N TRP A 56 -4.06 13.44 10.39
CA TRP A 56 -3.56 12.08 10.55
C TRP A 56 -3.11 11.78 11.99
N GLN A 57 -2.41 12.71 12.63
CA GLN A 57 -2.04 12.59 14.05
C GLN A 57 -3.28 12.52 14.95
N ALA A 58 -4.31 13.32 14.67
CA ALA A 58 -5.58 13.29 15.39
C ALA A 58 -6.35 11.96 15.16
N ALA A 59 -6.16 11.31 14.00
CA ALA A 59 -6.70 9.98 13.71
C ALA A 59 -5.91 8.84 14.35
N GLY A 60 -4.77 9.13 15.02
CA GLY A 60 -3.97 8.16 15.76
C GLY A 60 -2.82 7.53 14.95
N TYR A 61 -2.47 8.09 13.79
CA TYR A 61 -1.29 7.66 13.06
C TYR A 61 -0.02 8.20 13.72
N GLU A 62 0.90 7.31 14.04
CA GLU A 62 2.07 7.62 14.85
C GLU A 62 3.31 7.91 14.01
N THR A 63 3.46 7.23 12.88
CA THR A 63 4.61 7.36 11.97
C THR A 63 4.18 7.99 10.65
N ILE A 64 4.62 9.22 10.39
CA ILE A 64 4.20 9.98 9.20
C ILE A 64 5.42 10.44 8.43
N ALA A 65 5.46 10.18 7.12
CA ALA A 65 6.51 10.67 6.24
C ALA A 65 6.01 11.67 5.21
N VAL A 66 6.73 12.78 5.09
CA VAL A 66 6.63 13.70 3.94
C VAL A 66 7.78 13.37 3.00
N VAL A 67 7.47 12.81 1.85
CA VAL A 67 8.47 12.35 0.88
C VAL A 67 8.67 13.41 -0.19
N CYS A 68 9.89 13.92 -0.26
CA CYS A 68 10.36 14.93 -1.19
C CYS A 68 11.22 14.30 -2.31
N ARG A 69 11.44 15.03 -3.41
CA ARG A 69 12.24 14.54 -4.53
C ARG A 69 13.70 14.30 -4.16
N ASP A 70 14.31 15.26 -3.45
CA ASP A 70 15.72 15.27 -3.08
C ASP A 70 15.95 15.98 -1.73
N GLU A 71 17.20 15.96 -1.25
CA GLU A 71 17.60 16.56 0.03
C GLU A 71 17.33 18.07 0.09
N LYS A 72 17.60 18.78 -1.02
CA LYS A 72 17.40 20.24 -1.07
C LYS A 72 15.92 20.61 -0.92
N GLU A 73 15.05 19.79 -1.48
CA GLU A 73 13.61 19.96 -1.30
C GLU A 73 13.19 19.59 0.12
N ALA A 74 13.68 18.46 0.65
CA ALA A 74 13.38 18.03 2.01
C ALA A 74 13.78 19.09 3.04
N GLU A 75 14.99 19.65 2.94
CA GLU A 75 15.45 20.75 3.82
C GLU A 75 14.52 21.98 3.78
N LYS A 76 14.12 22.40 2.57
CA LYS A 76 13.19 23.54 2.41
C LYS A 76 11.81 23.25 2.99
N VAL A 77 11.29 22.07 2.73
CA VAL A 77 9.98 21.62 3.22
C VAL A 77 10.02 21.50 4.74
N THR A 78 11.05 20.91 5.30
CA THR A 78 11.27 20.83 6.77
C THR A 78 11.25 22.20 7.40
N LYS A 79 12.02 23.16 6.86
CA LYS A 79 12.07 24.54 7.39
C LYS A 79 10.69 25.23 7.38
N GLU A 80 9.91 25.00 6.32
CA GLU A 80 8.59 25.61 6.21
C GLU A 80 7.57 24.91 7.11
N LEU A 81 7.58 23.58 7.18
CA LEU A 81 6.66 22.79 8.01
C LEU A 81 6.93 22.95 9.51
N LYS A 82 8.18 23.14 9.96
CA LYS A 82 8.53 23.44 11.37
C LYS A 82 7.84 24.69 11.93
N LYS A 83 7.27 25.53 11.07
CA LYS A 83 6.45 26.68 11.50
C LYS A 83 5.05 26.28 11.97
N TYR A 84 4.60 25.10 11.67
CA TYR A 84 3.23 24.61 11.88
C TYR A 84 3.17 23.35 12.75
N ILE A 85 4.17 22.48 12.66
CA ILE A 85 4.21 21.16 13.30
C ILE A 85 5.61 20.82 13.80
N ASP A 86 5.68 19.91 14.76
CA ASP A 86 6.94 19.32 15.20
C ASP A 86 7.41 18.26 14.21
N ILE A 87 8.68 18.34 13.82
CA ILE A 87 9.32 17.40 12.89
C ILE A 87 10.51 16.78 13.60
N LEU A 88 10.65 15.47 13.50
CA LEU A 88 11.82 14.77 14.04
C LEU A 88 13.10 15.24 13.36
N ASP A 89 14.11 15.53 14.16
CA ASP A 89 15.41 15.95 13.63
C ASP A 89 16.14 14.79 12.95
N ASP A 90 16.79 15.10 11.81
CA ASP A 90 17.44 14.19 10.87
C ASP A 90 18.69 13.46 11.38
N ASN A 91 18.83 13.18 12.66
CA ASN A 91 19.89 12.30 13.12
C ASN A 91 19.53 10.83 12.82
N LEU A 92 19.58 10.49 11.52
CA LEU A 92 19.41 9.12 11.00
C LEU A 92 20.43 8.11 11.61
N GLU A 93 21.52 8.60 12.23
CA GLU A 93 22.51 7.75 12.90
C GLU A 93 22.12 7.29 14.31
N SER A 94 21.12 7.93 14.92
CA SER A 94 20.60 7.56 16.25
C SER A 94 19.11 7.28 16.28
N ALA A 95 18.47 7.22 15.12
CA ALA A 95 17.04 6.96 15.03
C ALA A 95 16.72 5.51 15.42
N GLU A 96 16.46 5.27 16.66
CA GLU A 96 15.31 4.46 16.98
C GLU A 96 14.17 5.08 16.18
N PHE A 97 13.64 4.38 15.15
CA PHE A 97 12.51 4.81 14.35
C PHE A 97 11.33 5.08 15.31
N GLY A 98 11.32 6.29 15.86
CA GLY A 98 10.36 6.76 16.82
C GLY A 98 9.09 7.23 16.14
N THR A 99 8.02 7.27 16.89
CA THR A 99 6.76 7.93 16.52
C THR A 99 7.02 9.40 16.22
N GLY A 100 6.44 9.91 15.12
CA GLY A 100 6.55 11.32 14.75
C GLY A 100 6.50 11.56 13.25
N VAL A 101 6.78 12.81 12.88
CA VAL A 101 6.77 13.28 11.49
C VAL A 101 8.18 13.40 10.96
N MET A 102 8.46 12.76 9.84
CA MET A 102 9.74 12.82 9.13
C MET A 102 9.56 13.48 7.77
N VAL A 103 10.54 14.28 7.35
CA VAL A 103 10.61 14.81 5.98
C VAL A 103 11.86 14.22 5.32
N LEU A 104 11.66 13.42 4.29
CA LEU A 104 12.70 12.57 3.72
C LEU A 104 12.80 12.71 2.20
N PRO A 105 14.02 12.70 1.63
CA PRO A 105 14.20 12.42 0.21
C PRO A 105 13.68 11.04 -0.15
N VAL A 106 13.08 10.88 -1.33
CA VAL A 106 12.55 9.58 -1.80
C VAL A 106 13.61 8.47 -1.78
N ALA A 107 14.86 8.80 -2.04
CA ALA A 107 15.97 7.83 -2.03
C ALA A 107 16.17 7.16 -0.65
N TYR A 108 15.84 7.86 0.44
CA TYR A 108 16.03 7.36 1.81
C TYR A 108 14.82 6.61 2.37
N THR A 109 13.75 6.53 1.63
CA THR A 109 12.54 5.80 2.07
C THR A 109 12.63 4.28 1.88
N LYS A 110 13.65 3.80 1.17
CA LYS A 110 13.82 2.37 0.87
C LYS A 110 14.04 1.56 2.16
N GLY A 111 13.17 0.55 2.37
CA GLY A 111 13.23 -0.30 3.56
C GLY A 111 12.50 0.24 4.78
N LEU A 112 11.95 1.46 4.69
CA LEU A 112 11.14 2.06 5.75
C LEU A 112 9.64 1.81 5.47
N GLU A 113 8.83 1.86 6.52
CA GLU A 113 7.36 1.82 6.43
C GLU A 113 6.80 2.84 7.41
N PHE A 114 5.69 3.50 7.01
CA PHE A 114 5.03 4.54 7.79
C PHE A 114 3.53 4.31 7.81
N ASP A 115 2.86 4.68 8.88
CA ASP A 115 1.40 4.65 8.92
C ASP A 115 0.79 5.47 7.79
N ALA A 116 1.33 6.67 7.58
CA ALA A 116 0.87 7.59 6.55
C ALA A 116 2.04 8.22 5.77
N VAL A 117 1.86 8.39 4.47
CA VAL A 117 2.84 9.02 3.59
C VAL A 117 2.19 10.15 2.79
N LEU A 118 2.87 11.28 2.72
CA LEU A 118 2.53 12.41 1.88
C LEU A 118 3.63 12.59 0.83
N LEU A 119 3.29 12.43 -0.46
CA LEU A 119 4.17 12.78 -1.57
C LEU A 119 4.07 14.28 -1.84
N PHE A 120 5.19 15.00 -1.67
CA PHE A 120 5.22 16.45 -1.79
C PHE A 120 5.59 16.92 -3.19
N ASP A 121 4.66 17.58 -3.86
CA ASP A 121 4.83 18.28 -5.16
C ASP A 121 5.47 17.40 -6.27
N PRO A 122 4.96 16.19 -6.56
CA PRO A 122 5.52 15.33 -7.60
C PRO A 122 5.13 15.82 -9.00
N SER A 123 5.85 16.84 -9.48
CA SER A 123 5.62 17.44 -10.80
C SER A 123 6.34 16.66 -11.91
N GLU A 124 5.87 16.84 -13.16
CA GLU A 124 6.47 16.24 -14.37
C GLU A 124 7.97 16.52 -14.48
N ARG A 125 8.41 17.72 -14.07
CA ARG A 125 9.84 18.09 -14.08
C ARG A 125 10.67 17.29 -13.07
N LYS A 126 10.09 16.90 -11.92
CA LYS A 126 10.77 16.18 -10.85
C LYS A 126 10.73 14.67 -11.06
N TYR A 127 9.66 14.19 -11.67
CA TYR A 127 9.42 12.80 -11.97
C TYR A 127 8.94 12.64 -13.41
N PRO A 128 9.85 12.82 -14.40
CA PRO A 128 9.52 12.54 -15.80
C PRO A 128 9.16 11.07 -16.01
N ALA A 129 8.42 10.79 -17.08
CA ALA A 129 7.92 9.45 -17.37
C ALA A 129 9.04 8.55 -17.94
N ASP A 130 9.88 8.04 -17.05
CA ASP A 130 10.91 7.05 -17.33
C ASP A 130 10.97 5.96 -16.26
N ASN A 131 11.60 4.83 -16.59
CA ASN A 131 11.68 3.65 -15.72
C ASN A 131 12.32 3.94 -14.34
N GLY A 132 13.24 4.88 -14.24
CA GLY A 132 13.89 5.25 -12.98
C GLY A 132 12.91 5.96 -12.05
N HIS A 133 12.14 6.91 -12.57
CA HIS A 133 11.16 7.68 -11.80
C HIS A 133 9.90 6.87 -11.48
N VAL A 134 9.50 5.95 -12.36
CA VAL A 134 8.46 4.95 -12.04
C VAL A 134 8.83 4.16 -10.79
N LYS A 135 10.07 3.61 -10.73
CA LYS A 135 10.53 2.88 -9.54
C LYS A 135 10.57 3.74 -8.28
N LEU A 136 11.03 4.99 -8.38
CA LEU A 136 11.09 5.91 -7.24
C LEU A 136 9.69 6.19 -6.68
N LEU A 137 8.72 6.53 -7.53
CA LEU A 137 7.35 6.78 -7.09
C LEU A 137 6.66 5.53 -6.56
N TYR A 138 6.87 4.38 -7.19
CA TYR A 138 6.38 3.10 -6.69
C TYR A 138 6.90 2.80 -5.29
N VAL A 139 8.22 2.94 -5.09
CA VAL A 139 8.82 2.75 -3.76
C VAL A 139 8.23 3.73 -2.76
N ALA A 140 8.12 5.01 -3.09
CA ALA A 140 7.54 6.01 -2.20
C ALA A 140 6.08 5.70 -1.80
N ALA A 141 5.24 5.37 -2.77
CA ALA A 141 3.84 5.04 -2.54
C ALA A 141 3.69 3.78 -1.66
N THR A 142 4.52 2.76 -1.90
CA THR A 142 4.48 1.51 -1.12
C THR A 142 5.06 1.63 0.29
N ARG A 143 5.55 2.79 0.71
CA ARG A 143 5.97 3.05 2.10
C ARG A 143 4.79 3.31 3.03
N ALA A 144 3.63 3.68 2.49
CA ALA A 144 2.42 3.97 3.24
C ALA A 144 1.69 2.68 3.64
N LEU A 145 1.44 2.46 4.91
CA LEU A 145 0.69 1.30 5.40
C LEU A 145 -0.83 1.54 5.37
N HIS A 146 -1.29 2.74 5.71
CA HIS A 146 -2.70 3.07 5.92
C HIS A 146 -3.20 4.21 5.05
N GLU A 147 -2.44 5.30 4.95
CA GLU A 147 -2.83 6.53 4.27
C GLU A 147 -1.78 6.99 3.28
N LEU A 148 -2.23 7.39 2.09
CA LEU A 148 -1.38 8.00 1.07
C LEU A 148 -2.06 9.24 0.52
N ALA A 149 -1.36 10.38 0.56
CA ALA A 149 -1.79 11.61 -0.06
C ALA A 149 -0.71 12.17 -0.99
N ILE A 150 -1.13 12.69 -2.12
CA ILE A 150 -0.31 13.41 -3.09
C ILE A 150 -0.79 14.85 -3.11
N LEU A 151 0.06 15.77 -2.66
CA LEU A 151 -0.25 17.22 -2.71
C LEU A 151 0.69 17.87 -3.71
N HIS A 152 0.14 18.52 -4.72
CA HIS A 152 0.93 19.12 -5.79
C HIS A 152 0.46 20.52 -6.17
N ARG A 153 1.28 21.20 -6.98
CA ARG A 153 0.95 22.47 -7.64
C ARG A 153 1.31 22.40 -9.11
N GLY A 154 0.44 22.97 -9.94
CA GLY A 154 0.64 22.93 -11.39
C GLY A 154 0.68 21.50 -11.96
N SER A 155 1.47 21.28 -12.97
CA SER A 155 1.48 19.99 -13.70
C SER A 155 1.98 18.84 -12.83
N LEU A 156 1.08 17.95 -12.48
CA LEU A 156 1.39 16.65 -11.86
C LEU A 156 2.15 15.76 -12.84
N THR A 157 3.02 14.89 -12.34
CA THR A 157 3.69 13.91 -13.20
C THR A 157 2.67 13.04 -13.94
N LYS A 158 2.94 12.71 -15.20
CA LYS A 158 2.12 11.80 -16.01
C LYS A 158 1.99 10.41 -15.40
N LEU A 159 2.99 9.99 -14.65
CA LEU A 159 3.00 8.72 -13.93
C LEU A 159 1.85 8.58 -12.90
N ILE A 160 1.23 9.70 -12.53
CA ILE A 160 0.08 9.76 -11.61
C ILE A 160 -1.15 10.35 -12.31
N ALA A 161 -0.96 11.36 -13.15
CA ALA A 161 -2.05 12.10 -13.79
C ALA A 161 -2.75 11.33 -14.91
N GLU A 162 -2.04 10.44 -15.58
CA GLU A 162 -2.54 9.66 -16.72
C GLU A 162 -2.64 8.19 -16.32
N LYS A 163 -3.60 7.46 -16.92
CA LYS A 163 -3.60 6.00 -16.83
C LYS A 163 -2.46 5.46 -17.68
N ALA A 164 -1.82 4.42 -17.17
CA ALA A 164 -0.81 3.71 -17.93
C ALA A 164 -1.38 3.16 -19.24
N PRO A 165 -0.58 3.07 -20.31
CA PRO A 165 -1.00 2.42 -21.54
C PRO A 165 -1.50 1.01 -21.26
N GLU A 166 -2.65 0.63 -21.84
CA GLU A 166 -3.14 -0.75 -21.72
C GLU A 166 -2.16 -1.69 -22.44
N ASP A 167 -1.39 -2.42 -21.66
CA ASP A 167 -0.60 -3.52 -22.18
C ASP A 167 -1.50 -4.75 -22.31
N LYS A 168 -1.89 -5.09 -23.54
CA LYS A 168 -2.74 -6.24 -23.86
C LYS A 168 -2.17 -7.55 -23.28
N HIS A 169 -0.86 -7.69 -23.25
CA HIS A 169 -0.20 -8.87 -22.71
C HIS A 169 -0.35 -8.98 -21.18
N LEU A 170 -0.31 -7.87 -20.46
CA LEU A 170 -0.56 -7.84 -19.02
C LEU A 170 -2.02 -8.10 -18.68
N THR A 171 -2.95 -7.62 -19.51
CA THR A 171 -4.39 -7.88 -19.35
C THR A 171 -4.71 -9.36 -19.54
N GLU A 172 -4.12 -10.02 -20.55
CA GLU A 172 -4.26 -11.45 -20.78
C GLU A 172 -3.64 -12.28 -19.65
N LEU A 173 -2.43 -11.94 -19.20
CA LEU A 173 -1.75 -12.61 -18.09
C LEU A 173 -2.52 -12.46 -16.76
N HIS A 174 -3.09 -11.29 -16.52
CA HIS A 174 -3.92 -11.04 -15.35
C HIS A 174 -5.23 -11.84 -15.38
N ALA A 175 -5.88 -11.94 -16.54
CA ALA A 175 -7.07 -12.75 -16.73
C ALA A 175 -6.79 -14.26 -16.53
N GLU A 176 -5.67 -14.77 -17.06
CA GLU A 176 -5.24 -16.14 -16.82
C GLU A 176 -4.92 -16.43 -15.35
N THR A 177 -4.27 -15.49 -14.68
CA THR A 177 -3.91 -15.65 -13.26
C THR A 177 -5.15 -15.62 -12.37
N LEU A 178 -6.11 -14.74 -12.64
CA LEU A 178 -7.40 -14.71 -11.94
C LEU A 178 -8.19 -16.01 -12.16
N THR A 179 -8.13 -16.58 -13.37
CA THR A 179 -8.78 -17.84 -13.66
C THR A 179 -8.13 -18.99 -12.87
N LYS A 180 -6.80 -19.06 -12.87
CA LYS A 180 -6.04 -20.06 -12.07
C LYS A 180 -6.28 -19.92 -10.58
N ALA A 181 -6.33 -18.71 -10.06
CA ALA A 181 -6.64 -18.45 -8.63
C ALA A 181 -8.05 -18.94 -8.27
N LYS A 182 -9.05 -18.66 -9.11
CA LYS A 182 -10.44 -19.15 -8.91
C LYS A 182 -10.53 -20.67 -8.97
N GLU A 183 -9.76 -21.31 -9.88
CA GLU A 183 -9.69 -22.78 -9.97
C GLU A 183 -9.02 -23.38 -8.72
N TYR A 184 -7.94 -22.77 -8.24
CA TYR A 184 -7.26 -23.20 -7.02
C TYR A 184 -8.16 -23.08 -5.79
N ASP A 185 -8.88 -21.98 -5.61
CA ASP A 185 -9.84 -21.79 -4.52
C ASP A 185 -10.97 -22.82 -4.59
N LYS A 186 -11.48 -23.09 -5.79
CA LYS A 186 -12.50 -24.13 -6.01
C LYS A 186 -12.00 -25.53 -5.65
N GLN A 187 -10.74 -25.85 -5.97
CA GLN A 187 -10.13 -27.12 -5.58
C GLN A 187 -9.93 -27.23 -4.07
N GLN A 188 -9.51 -26.15 -3.41
CA GLN A 188 -9.35 -26.10 -1.96
C GLN A 188 -10.69 -26.26 -1.22
N LEU A 189 -11.75 -25.63 -1.70
CA LEU A 189 -13.10 -25.79 -1.16
C LEU A 189 -13.56 -27.25 -1.28
N THR A 190 -13.40 -27.86 -2.47
CA THR A 190 -13.76 -29.27 -2.71
C THR A 190 -12.97 -30.23 -1.82
N GLN A 191 -11.68 -29.98 -1.58
CA GLN A 191 -10.90 -30.79 -0.68
C GLN A 191 -11.34 -30.66 0.80
N ARG A 192 -11.69 -29.44 1.24
CA ARG A 192 -12.22 -29.22 2.60
C ARG A 192 -13.55 -29.93 2.81
N GLU A 193 -14.45 -29.84 1.85
CA GLU A 193 -15.74 -30.56 1.89
C GLU A 193 -15.54 -32.07 1.95
N LEU A 194 -14.61 -32.63 1.18
CA LEU A 194 -14.29 -34.06 1.20
C LEU A 194 -13.69 -34.54 2.54
N ILE A 195 -12.84 -33.71 3.17
CA ILE A 195 -12.27 -33.97 4.48
C ILE A 195 -13.37 -33.94 5.55
N GLU A 196 -14.30 -33.00 5.45
CA GLU A 196 -15.41 -32.87 6.39
C GLU A 196 -16.41 -34.01 6.27
N GLN A 197 -16.72 -34.46 5.04
CA GLN A 197 -17.51 -35.67 4.80
C GLN A 197 -16.86 -36.91 5.42
N ARG A 198 -15.58 -37.16 5.19
CA ARG A 198 -14.85 -38.29 5.77
C ARG A 198 -14.83 -38.25 7.30
N ARG A 199 -14.74 -37.07 7.90
CA ARG A 199 -14.80 -36.87 9.36
C ARG A 199 -16.18 -37.24 9.91
N LEU A 200 -17.25 -36.83 9.23
CA LEU A 200 -18.62 -37.18 9.61
C LEU A 200 -18.93 -38.66 9.46
N GLU A 201 -18.45 -39.28 8.38
CA GLU A 201 -18.58 -40.73 8.16
C GLU A 201 -17.84 -41.53 9.24
N GLY A 202 -16.59 -41.13 9.57
CA GLY A 202 -15.80 -41.78 10.66
C GLY A 202 -16.45 -41.64 12.02
N SER A 203 -17.11 -40.52 12.31
CA SER A 203 -17.85 -40.30 13.56
C SER A 203 -19.09 -41.21 13.65
N ARG A 204 -19.84 -41.36 12.53
CA ARG A 204 -21.00 -42.27 12.46
C ARG A 204 -20.59 -43.76 12.62
N GLU A 205 -19.46 -44.16 12.04
CA GLU A 205 -18.96 -45.54 12.25
C GLU A 205 -18.54 -45.80 13.70
N MET A 206 -17.97 -44.85 14.40
CA MET A 206 -17.61 -44.97 15.81
C MET A 206 -18.86 -45.05 16.69
N GLU A 207 -19.92 -44.26 16.44
CA GLU A 207 -21.18 -44.35 17.16
C GLU A 207 -21.85 -45.73 16.96
N ASN A 208 -21.84 -46.24 15.75
CA ASN A 208 -22.39 -47.58 15.46
C ASN A 208 -21.58 -48.75 16.10
N ARG A 209 -20.27 -48.57 16.35
CA ARG A 209 -19.46 -49.58 17.04
C ARG A 209 -19.68 -49.63 18.55
N HIS A 210 -20.21 -48.54 19.14
CA HIS A 210 -20.48 -48.49 20.59
C HIS A 210 -21.90 -48.97 20.95
N TYR A 211 -22.76 -49.30 19.99
CA TYR A 211 -24.07 -49.88 20.25
C TYR A 211 -23.97 -51.40 20.34
N ILE A 212 -23.38 -51.90 21.45
CA ILE A 212 -23.54 -53.30 21.85
C ILE A 212 -24.87 -53.36 22.60
N GLY A 213 -25.92 -53.77 21.88
CA GLY A 213 -27.25 -54.00 22.48
C GLY A 213 -27.18 -54.94 23.69
N PRO A 214 -28.13 -54.80 24.64
CA PRO A 214 -28.11 -55.57 25.88
C PRO A 214 -28.19 -57.10 25.58
N LYS A 215 -27.17 -57.84 26.09
CA LYS A 215 -27.22 -59.30 26.09
C LYS A 215 -28.45 -59.77 26.89
N ARG A 216 -29.42 -60.38 26.21
CA ARG A 216 -30.48 -61.12 26.92
C ARG A 216 -29.81 -62.27 27.62
N ILE A 217 -29.85 -62.25 28.97
CA ILE A 217 -29.54 -63.38 29.82
C ILE A 217 -30.82 -64.19 29.88
N ALA A 218 -30.75 -65.46 29.45
CA ALA A 218 -31.78 -66.44 29.61
C ALA A 218 -31.64 -67.11 30.96
#